data_0c52733be1d59e1b12c6b476aa79774d
#
_entry.id   0c52733be1d59e1b12c6b476aa79774d
#
_cell.length_a   1.000
_cell.length_b   1.000
_cell.length_c   1.000
_cell.angle_alpha   90.00
_cell.angle_beta   90.00
_cell.angle_gamma   90.00
#
_symmetry.space_group_name_H-M   'P 1'
#
loop_
_entity.id
_entity.type
_entity.pdbx_description
1 polymer ?
#
loop_
_entity_poly.entity_id
_entity_poly.type
_entity_poly.pdbx_seq_one_letter_code
_entity_poly.pdbx_strand_id
1 'polypeptide(L)'
;NFTVKGEDGIVEKVSAKVTVVDGKGGYLIPGILDSHQHIMLSKGTGPQDIINNQLPYTPAYNAIPQGQIMLDMGVTTIRDTGGNSVEFGMDIDNGFVECTRIYSSGAAISCSSGHADFGGQAPGQGQSYPGSPAHWMASLNFMALADGVPEVQKATRFVLAQGGKQIKMMAGGGVASLKDPLESVGYSQA
;
A
#
# COMPACT_ATOMS: atom_id res chain seq x y z
N ASN A 1 -13.55 -5.52 -23.98
CA ASN A 1 -14.70 -6.42 -24.13
C ASN A 1 -14.17 -7.77 -24.58
N PHE A 2 -14.29 -8.79 -23.73
CA PHE A 2 -13.93 -10.16 -24.07
C PHE A 2 -15.18 -10.93 -24.49
N THR A 3 -15.10 -11.68 -25.55
CA THR A 3 -16.15 -12.63 -25.93
C THR A 3 -15.65 -14.02 -25.55
N VAL A 4 -16.31 -14.66 -24.61
CA VAL A 4 -16.09 -16.07 -24.28
C VAL A 4 -17.09 -16.88 -25.13
N LYS A 5 -16.60 -17.81 -25.90
CA LYS A 5 -17.42 -18.74 -26.66
C LYS A 5 -17.88 -19.82 -25.70
N GLY A 6 -19.19 -19.88 -25.40
CA GLY A 6 -19.77 -20.97 -24.63
C GLY A 6 -19.69 -22.31 -25.37
N GLU A 7 -19.89 -23.42 -24.67
CA GLU A 7 -19.88 -24.79 -25.22
C GLU A 7 -20.93 -24.98 -26.33
N ASP A 8 -21.97 -24.14 -26.38
CA ASP A 8 -23.05 -24.14 -27.37
C ASP A 8 -22.72 -23.32 -28.63
N GLY A 9 -21.57 -22.65 -28.67
CA GLY A 9 -21.13 -21.89 -29.87
C GLY A 9 -21.89 -20.59 -30.15
N ILE A 10 -22.80 -20.17 -29.29
CA ILE A 10 -23.58 -18.95 -29.46
C ILE A 10 -22.74 -17.74 -29.04
N VAL A 11 -22.50 -16.82 -29.97
CA VAL A 11 -21.87 -15.52 -29.71
C VAL A 11 -22.97 -14.46 -29.71
N GLU A 12 -23.29 -13.90 -28.59
CA GLU A 12 -24.12 -12.70 -28.52
C GLU A 12 -23.42 -11.53 -29.22
N LYS A 13 -24.14 -10.80 -30.04
CA LYS A 13 -23.63 -9.64 -30.78
C LYS A 13 -23.22 -8.55 -29.79
N VAL A 14 -21.93 -8.45 -29.51
CA VAL A 14 -21.34 -7.33 -28.80
C VAL A 14 -20.84 -6.31 -29.82
N SER A 15 -21.06 -5.03 -29.55
CA SER A 15 -20.80 -3.89 -30.42
C SER A 15 -19.39 -3.84 -31.05
N ALA A 16 -19.33 -3.26 -32.14
CA ALA A 16 -18.44 -3.01 -33.28
C ALA A 16 -16.88 -3.03 -33.14
N LYS A 17 -16.25 -3.37 -32.01
CA LYS A 17 -14.79 -3.61 -31.92
C LYS A 17 -14.49 -4.79 -31.00
N VAL A 18 -14.43 -5.98 -31.58
CA VAL A 18 -13.92 -7.17 -30.90
C VAL A 18 -12.46 -7.32 -31.27
N THR A 19 -11.57 -7.31 -30.29
CA THR A 19 -10.18 -7.73 -30.47
C THR A 19 -10.10 -9.22 -30.17
N VAL A 20 -9.70 -10.01 -31.15
CA VAL A 20 -9.47 -11.44 -30.96
C VAL A 20 -8.00 -11.65 -30.58
N VAL A 21 -7.79 -12.27 -29.42
CA VAL A 21 -6.46 -12.68 -28.98
C VAL A 21 -6.36 -14.19 -29.09
N ASP A 22 -5.43 -14.67 -29.93
CA ASP A 22 -5.14 -16.10 -30.07
C ASP A 22 -4.32 -16.56 -28.85
N GLY A 23 -4.90 -17.40 -28.01
CA GLY A 23 -4.25 -17.97 -26.81
C GLY A 23 -3.19 -19.04 -27.14
N LYS A 24 -3.02 -19.43 -28.40
CA LYS A 24 -2.01 -20.41 -28.86
C LYS A 24 -1.98 -21.72 -28.06
N GLY A 25 -3.13 -22.16 -27.57
CA GLY A 25 -3.25 -23.35 -26.71
C GLY A 25 -2.92 -23.10 -25.23
N GLY A 26 -2.70 -21.85 -24.82
CA GLY A 26 -2.50 -21.46 -23.44
C GLY A 26 -3.78 -21.45 -22.61
N TYR A 27 -3.63 -21.27 -21.33
CA TYR A 27 -4.73 -21.15 -20.36
C TYR A 27 -4.99 -19.69 -20.03
N LEU A 28 -6.27 -19.30 -19.98
CA LEU A 28 -6.69 -18.00 -19.46
C LEU A 28 -7.01 -18.16 -17.97
N ILE A 29 -6.30 -17.39 -17.13
CA ILE A 29 -6.53 -17.35 -15.70
C ILE A 29 -6.85 -15.92 -15.28
N PRO A 30 -7.53 -15.69 -14.14
CA PRO A 30 -7.63 -14.37 -13.56
C PRO A 30 -6.26 -13.80 -13.25
N GLY A 31 -6.12 -12.46 -13.28
CA GLY A 31 -4.91 -11.81 -12.83
C GLY A 31 -4.59 -12.13 -11.37
N ILE A 32 -3.30 -12.23 -11.05
CA ILE A 32 -2.83 -12.53 -9.71
C ILE A 32 -3.16 -11.34 -8.79
N LEU A 33 -3.62 -11.65 -7.57
CA LEU A 33 -3.82 -10.69 -6.51
C LEU A 33 -2.75 -10.92 -5.43
N ASP A 34 -1.92 -9.89 -5.19
CA ASP A 34 -1.00 -9.90 -4.06
C ASP A 34 -1.67 -9.20 -2.85
N SER A 35 -1.88 -9.94 -1.78
CA SER A 35 -2.64 -9.48 -0.62
C SER A 35 -1.83 -8.73 0.43
N HIS A 36 -0.51 -8.58 0.27
CA HIS A 36 0.35 -7.85 1.20
C HIS A 36 1.53 -7.21 0.49
N GLN A 37 1.38 -5.96 0.13
CA GLN A 37 2.40 -5.22 -0.59
C GLN A 37 2.67 -3.87 0.09
N HIS A 38 3.81 -3.25 -0.23
CA HIS A 38 4.22 -1.92 0.18
C HIS A 38 4.77 -1.15 -1.02
N ILE A 39 3.92 -0.79 -1.95
CA ILE A 39 4.36 -0.25 -3.25
C ILE A 39 5.12 1.08 -3.12
N MET A 40 4.78 1.89 -2.13
CA MET A 40 5.46 3.16 -1.84
C MET A 40 6.81 2.97 -1.13
N LEU A 41 7.09 1.75 -0.64
CA LEU A 41 8.34 1.42 0.06
C LEU A 41 9.20 0.43 -0.72
N SER A 42 8.86 0.14 -1.96
CA SER A 42 9.31 -1.04 -2.69
C SER A 42 10.75 -0.98 -3.21
N LYS A 43 11.41 0.18 -3.17
CA LYS A 43 12.78 0.28 -3.69
C LYS A 43 13.75 0.75 -2.63
N GLY A 44 14.50 -0.20 -2.10
CA GLY A 44 15.54 0.04 -1.10
C GLY A 44 16.08 -1.28 -0.59
N THR A 45 17.19 -1.24 0.10
CA THR A 45 17.81 -2.40 0.74
C THR A 45 17.14 -2.76 2.06
N GLY A 46 16.28 -1.87 2.57
CA GLY A 46 15.47 -2.08 3.76
C GLY A 46 14.64 -0.85 4.12
N PRO A 47 13.63 -0.99 4.99
CA PRO A 47 12.80 0.13 5.41
C PRO A 47 13.58 1.30 5.99
N GLN A 48 14.67 1.03 6.71
CA GLN A 48 15.49 2.05 7.31
C GLN A 48 16.24 2.91 6.27
N ASP A 49 16.68 2.30 5.17
CA ASP A 49 17.32 3.04 4.08
C ASP A 49 16.32 3.95 3.37
N ILE A 50 15.09 3.47 3.21
CA ILE A 50 13.98 4.27 2.66
C ILE A 50 13.72 5.47 3.54
N ILE A 51 13.66 5.29 4.85
CA ILE A 51 13.39 6.34 5.82
C ILE A 51 14.51 7.38 5.86
N ASN A 52 15.76 6.93 5.86
CA ASN A 52 16.91 7.81 6.10
C ASN A 52 17.42 8.51 4.83
N ASN A 53 17.23 7.91 3.67
CA ASN A 53 17.94 8.31 2.46
C ASN A 53 17.03 8.77 1.32
N GLN A 54 15.71 8.75 1.48
CA GLN A 54 14.80 9.17 0.43
C GLN A 54 14.22 10.56 0.67
N LEU A 55 14.06 11.29 -0.41
CA LEU A 55 13.29 12.53 -0.42
C LEU A 55 11.79 12.21 -0.43
N PRO A 56 10.93 13.14 0.03
CA PRO A 56 9.48 12.87 0.21
C PRO A 56 8.75 12.33 -1.01
N TYR A 57 9.14 12.73 -2.22
CA TYR A 57 8.47 12.30 -3.45
C TYR A 57 9.09 11.05 -4.10
N THR A 58 10.27 10.61 -3.66
CA THR A 58 10.96 9.45 -4.21
C THR A 58 10.12 8.17 -4.15
N PRO A 59 9.36 7.88 -3.06
CA PRO A 59 8.48 6.72 -3.01
C PRO A 59 7.47 6.69 -4.15
N ALA A 60 6.81 7.81 -4.45
CA ALA A 60 5.83 7.90 -5.52
C ALA A 60 6.45 7.65 -6.90
N TYR A 61 7.61 8.25 -7.18
CA TYR A 61 8.32 8.02 -8.44
C TYR A 61 8.79 6.56 -8.61
N ASN A 62 9.18 5.91 -7.53
CA ASN A 62 9.58 4.50 -7.56
C ASN A 62 8.37 3.56 -7.69
N ALA A 63 7.21 3.95 -7.20
CA ALA A 63 5.99 3.12 -7.25
C ALA A 63 5.51 2.88 -8.69
N ILE A 64 5.65 3.86 -9.58
CA ILE A 64 5.22 3.75 -10.97
C ILE A 64 5.88 2.57 -11.69
N PRO A 65 7.22 2.50 -11.83
CA PRO A 65 7.85 1.38 -12.50
C PRO A 65 7.65 0.04 -11.76
N GLN A 66 7.51 0.07 -10.44
CA GLN A 66 7.21 -1.15 -9.67
C GLN A 66 5.84 -1.72 -10.03
N GLY A 67 4.82 -0.88 -10.10
CA GLY A 67 3.49 -1.32 -10.49
C GLY A 67 3.39 -1.81 -11.94
N GLN A 68 4.18 -1.23 -12.84
CA GLN A 68 4.31 -1.72 -14.22
C GLN A 68 4.96 -3.11 -14.28
N ILE A 69 6.06 -3.30 -13.53
CA ILE A 69 6.71 -4.61 -13.40
C ILE A 69 5.73 -5.66 -12.85
N MET A 70 4.92 -5.30 -11.86
CA MET A 70 3.89 -6.19 -11.32
C MET A 70 2.86 -6.58 -12.38
N LEU A 71 2.38 -5.65 -13.20
CA LEU A 71 1.49 -5.94 -14.32
C LEU A 71 2.14 -6.91 -15.33
N ASP A 72 3.39 -6.68 -15.69
CA ASP A 72 4.15 -7.54 -16.60
C ASP A 72 4.30 -8.96 -16.06
N MET A 73 4.36 -9.11 -14.72
CA MET A 73 4.38 -10.40 -14.04
C MET A 73 2.99 -11.04 -13.88
N GLY A 74 1.92 -10.37 -14.33
CA GLY A 74 0.54 -10.84 -14.20
C GLY A 74 -0.14 -10.48 -12.86
N VAL A 75 0.50 -9.69 -11.99
CA VAL A 75 -0.11 -9.18 -10.76
C VAL A 75 -0.95 -7.97 -11.11
N THR A 76 -2.25 -8.17 -11.25
CA THR A 76 -3.20 -7.13 -11.70
C THR A 76 -3.81 -6.32 -10.56
N THR A 77 -3.68 -6.81 -9.33
CA THR A 77 -4.26 -6.17 -8.14
C THR A 77 -3.35 -6.40 -6.95
N ILE A 78 -3.14 -5.36 -6.16
CA ILE A 78 -2.44 -5.45 -4.88
C ILE A 78 -3.28 -4.88 -3.74
N ARG A 79 -3.11 -5.47 -2.56
CA ARG A 79 -3.50 -4.87 -1.31
C ARG A 79 -2.27 -4.22 -0.70
N ASP A 80 -2.18 -2.89 -0.80
CA ASP A 80 -1.07 -2.12 -0.22
C ASP A 80 -1.33 -1.86 1.26
N THR A 81 -0.43 -2.34 2.12
CA THR A 81 -0.61 -2.42 3.56
C THR A 81 0.26 -1.42 4.33
N GLY A 82 0.43 -0.25 3.77
CA GLY A 82 1.12 0.89 4.39
C GLY A 82 2.00 1.65 3.42
N GLY A 83 2.25 2.91 3.72
CA GLY A 83 3.01 3.80 2.86
C GLY A 83 2.15 4.80 2.09
N ASN A 84 0.86 4.87 2.40
CA ASN A 84 -0.13 5.82 1.86
C ASN A 84 -0.13 5.94 0.32
N SER A 85 -0.55 4.89 -0.34
CA SER A 85 -0.76 4.86 -1.79
C SER A 85 -2.18 5.24 -2.22
N VAL A 86 -2.96 5.94 -1.37
CA VAL A 86 -4.37 6.26 -1.65
C VAL A 86 -4.50 7.10 -2.92
N GLU A 87 -3.79 8.24 -2.97
CA GLU A 87 -3.84 9.14 -4.13
C GLU A 87 -3.29 8.46 -5.39
N PHE A 88 -2.22 7.68 -5.25
CA PHE A 88 -1.66 6.91 -6.35
C PHE A 88 -2.67 5.89 -6.91
N GLY A 89 -3.42 5.22 -6.03
CA GLY A 89 -4.52 4.34 -6.45
C GLY A 89 -5.64 5.07 -7.18
N MET A 90 -5.98 6.29 -6.75
CA MET A 90 -6.94 7.15 -7.46
C MET A 90 -6.44 7.56 -8.84
N ASP A 91 -5.16 7.89 -8.98
CA ASP A 91 -4.56 8.26 -10.26
C ASP A 91 -4.56 7.09 -11.26
N ILE A 92 -4.36 5.87 -10.78
CA ILE A 92 -4.48 4.64 -11.56
C ILE A 92 -5.94 4.43 -12.00
N ASP A 93 -6.91 4.55 -11.08
CA ASP A 93 -8.32 4.36 -11.38
C ASP A 93 -8.84 5.43 -12.38
N ASN A 94 -8.27 6.64 -12.36
CA ASN A 94 -8.57 7.72 -13.29
C ASN A 94 -7.80 7.61 -14.63
N GLY A 95 -6.90 6.63 -14.77
CA GLY A 95 -6.14 6.41 -15.99
C GLY A 95 -4.97 7.37 -16.21
N PHE A 96 -4.53 8.11 -15.19
CA PHE A 96 -3.35 8.96 -15.27
C PHE A 96 -2.05 8.17 -15.23
N VAL A 97 -2.08 6.99 -14.60
CA VAL A 97 -0.92 6.09 -14.49
C VAL A 97 -1.34 4.68 -14.85
N GLU A 98 -0.60 4.03 -15.74
CA GLU A 98 -0.77 2.61 -16.04
C GLU A 98 0.01 1.78 -15.03
N CYS A 99 -0.71 1.06 -14.17
CA CYS A 99 -0.14 0.31 -13.05
C CYS A 99 -1.09 -0.80 -12.60
N THR A 100 -0.61 -1.72 -11.77
CA THR A 100 -1.47 -2.67 -11.05
C THR A 100 -2.49 -1.92 -10.20
N ARG A 101 -3.72 -2.45 -10.10
CA ARG A 101 -4.77 -1.82 -9.25
C ARG A 101 -4.38 -1.90 -7.78
N ILE A 102 -4.63 -0.83 -7.04
CA ILE A 102 -4.22 -0.70 -5.64
C ILE A 102 -5.43 -0.56 -4.71
N TYR A 103 -5.50 -1.45 -3.72
CA TYR A 103 -6.35 -1.29 -2.55
C TYR A 103 -5.48 -0.84 -1.38
N SER A 104 -5.43 0.48 -1.16
CA SER A 104 -4.56 1.08 -0.16
C SER A 104 -5.15 1.02 1.25
N SER A 105 -4.30 0.78 2.25
CA SER A 105 -4.63 0.98 3.65
C SER A 105 -4.43 2.43 4.12
N GLY A 106 -3.86 3.30 3.28
CA GLY A 106 -3.41 4.60 3.74
C GLY A 106 -2.33 4.50 4.82
N ALA A 107 -2.40 5.37 5.82
CA ALA A 107 -1.47 5.35 6.94
C ALA A 107 -1.55 4.05 7.74
N ALA A 108 -0.39 3.45 8.06
CA ALA A 108 -0.33 2.35 9.02
C ALA A 108 -0.52 2.90 10.44
N ILE A 109 -1.43 2.30 11.21
CA ILE A 109 -1.65 2.67 12.61
C ILE A 109 -0.69 1.87 13.49
N SER A 110 0.04 2.57 14.35
CA SER A 110 0.96 1.97 15.31
C SER A 110 0.88 2.68 16.66
N CYS A 111 1.29 2.02 17.72
CA CYS A 111 1.51 2.67 19.00
C CYS A 111 2.86 3.42 19.03
N SER A 112 3.01 4.32 19.99
CA SER A 112 4.29 4.97 20.28
C SER A 112 5.39 3.92 20.52
N SER A 113 6.54 4.11 19.92
CA SER A 113 7.68 3.17 19.94
C SER A 113 7.37 1.77 19.40
N GLY A 114 6.26 1.59 18.72
CA GLY A 114 5.88 0.33 18.08
C GLY A 114 6.40 0.20 16.65
N HIS A 115 6.05 -0.92 16.01
CA HIS A 115 6.40 -1.18 14.61
C HIS A 115 5.78 -0.11 13.71
N ALA A 116 6.57 0.47 12.82
CA ALA A 116 6.24 1.66 12.02
C ALA A 116 6.28 3.01 12.77
N ASP A 117 6.71 3.09 14.02
CA ASP A 117 7.16 4.35 14.63
C ASP A 117 8.61 4.63 14.21
N PHE A 118 8.78 5.13 13.03
CA PHE A 118 10.11 5.44 12.49
C PHE A 118 10.69 6.74 13.08
N GLY A 119 9.91 7.48 13.86
CA GLY A 119 10.36 8.69 14.55
C GLY A 119 10.93 8.46 15.95
N GLY A 120 10.76 7.26 16.50
CA GLY A 120 10.96 6.88 17.89
C GLY A 120 12.27 7.26 18.54
N GLN A 121 12.45 8.51 18.89
CA GLN A 121 13.64 8.96 19.64
C GLN A 121 13.36 9.20 21.11
N ALA A 122 12.18 9.52 21.50
CA ALA A 122 11.68 9.58 22.89
C ALA A 122 10.24 10.06 22.88
N PRO A 123 9.45 9.81 23.92
CA PRO A 123 8.12 10.41 24.06
C PRO A 123 8.20 11.93 23.90
N GLY A 124 7.54 12.46 22.89
CA GLY A 124 7.50 13.89 22.60
C GLY A 124 8.62 14.47 21.73
N GLN A 125 9.66 13.71 21.37
CA GLN A 125 10.74 14.22 20.51
C GLN A 125 10.72 13.70 19.06
N GLY A 126 9.98 12.62 18.79
CA GLY A 126 10.07 11.95 17.49
C GLY A 126 9.28 12.59 16.39
N GLN A 127 8.39 13.45 16.69
CA GLN A 127 7.35 13.69 15.74
C GLN A 127 7.58 14.83 14.79
N SER A 128 8.59 15.60 14.86
CA SER A 128 8.60 16.60 13.82
C SER A 128 9.34 17.88 14.11
N TYR A 129 10.61 17.82 14.07
CA TYR A 129 11.25 19.04 13.58
C TYR A 129 11.31 18.98 12.05
N PRO A 130 11.10 20.10 11.35
CA PRO A 130 11.18 20.17 9.91
C PRO A 130 12.50 19.57 9.39
N GLY A 131 12.40 18.62 8.44
CA GLY A 131 13.56 17.99 7.82
C GLY A 131 13.99 16.65 8.44
N SER A 132 13.35 16.18 9.54
CA SER A 132 13.59 14.81 10.02
C SER A 132 12.90 13.77 9.13
N PRO A 133 13.44 12.54 8.99
CA PRO A 133 12.77 11.47 8.27
C PRO A 133 11.35 11.20 8.78
N ALA A 134 11.16 11.20 10.07
CA ALA A 134 9.83 11.04 10.68
C ALA A 134 8.85 12.16 10.28
N HIS A 135 9.34 13.38 10.12
CA HIS A 135 8.51 14.51 9.73
C HIS A 135 7.89 14.34 8.35
N TRP A 136 8.69 13.98 7.34
CA TRP A 136 8.14 13.83 6.00
C TRP A 136 7.24 12.60 5.88
N MET A 137 7.55 11.50 6.56
CA MET A 137 6.68 10.32 6.60
C MET A 137 5.32 10.63 7.24
N ALA A 138 5.31 11.39 8.33
CA ALA A 138 4.07 11.85 8.96
C ALA A 138 3.31 12.84 8.08
N SER A 139 4.00 13.79 7.42
CA SER A 139 3.38 14.76 6.52
C SER A 139 2.76 14.14 5.27
N LEU A 140 3.27 13.01 4.83
CA LEU A 140 2.70 12.22 3.74
C LEU A 140 1.71 11.14 4.21
N ASN A 141 1.36 11.13 5.49
CA ASN A 141 0.44 10.17 6.07
C ASN A 141 0.87 8.70 5.88
N PHE A 142 2.18 8.41 5.93
CA PHE A 142 2.67 7.04 5.86
C PHE A 142 2.32 6.23 7.09
N MET A 143 2.24 6.90 8.24
CA MET A 143 1.88 6.28 9.52
C MET A 143 0.99 7.21 10.35
N ALA A 144 0.25 6.62 11.28
CA ALA A 144 -0.54 7.30 12.29
C ALA A 144 -0.25 6.68 13.66
N LEU A 145 0.41 7.42 14.53
CA LEU A 145 0.64 6.96 15.92
C LEU A 145 -0.63 7.18 16.74
N ALA A 146 -1.04 6.15 17.46
CA ALA A 146 -2.27 6.15 18.22
C ALA A 146 -2.14 5.22 19.43
N ASP A 147 -2.23 5.81 20.60
CA ASP A 147 -2.16 5.09 21.89
C ASP A 147 -3.55 5.04 22.53
N GLY A 148 -3.98 3.83 22.86
CA GLY A 148 -5.29 3.60 23.48
C GLY A 148 -6.48 3.74 22.52
N VAL A 149 -7.64 3.34 22.98
CA VAL A 149 -8.86 3.19 22.18
C VAL A 149 -9.29 4.51 21.49
N PRO A 150 -9.34 5.67 22.16
CA PRO A 150 -9.81 6.90 21.53
C PRO A 150 -8.93 7.34 20.34
N GLU A 151 -7.60 7.20 20.49
CA GLU A 151 -6.68 7.61 19.42
C GLU A 151 -6.72 6.64 18.24
N VAL A 152 -6.80 5.33 18.48
CA VAL A 152 -6.98 4.32 17.45
C VAL A 152 -8.28 4.55 16.68
N GLN A 153 -9.38 4.86 17.36
CA GLN A 153 -10.64 5.20 16.71
C GLN A 153 -10.52 6.46 15.85
N LYS A 154 -9.80 7.48 16.34
CA LYS A 154 -9.56 8.72 15.58
C LYS A 154 -8.71 8.44 14.35
N ALA A 155 -7.61 7.71 14.49
CA ALA A 155 -6.73 7.32 13.39
C ALA A 155 -7.47 6.48 12.34
N THR A 156 -8.28 5.52 12.77
CA THR A 156 -9.12 4.70 11.88
C THR A 156 -10.07 5.56 11.04
N ARG A 157 -10.80 6.49 11.68
CA ARG A 157 -11.70 7.42 10.96
C ARG A 157 -10.94 8.31 10.00
N PHE A 158 -9.76 8.77 10.39
CA PHE A 158 -8.90 9.58 9.53
C PHE A 158 -8.48 8.80 8.28
N VAL A 159 -7.96 7.57 8.43
CA VAL A 159 -7.55 6.72 7.30
C VAL A 159 -8.71 6.48 6.34
N LEU A 160 -9.90 6.14 6.85
CA LEU A 160 -11.08 5.91 6.02
C LEU A 160 -11.55 7.20 5.32
N ALA A 161 -11.50 8.33 6.00
CA ALA A 161 -11.86 9.63 5.42
C ALA A 161 -10.91 10.07 4.30
N GLN A 162 -9.65 9.65 4.37
CA GLN A 162 -8.67 9.89 3.29
C GLN A 162 -8.86 8.96 2.08
N GLY A 163 -9.73 7.96 2.16
CA GLY A 163 -10.00 7.02 1.07
C GLY A 163 -9.35 5.64 1.23
N GLY A 164 -8.78 5.36 2.39
CA GLY A 164 -8.28 4.02 2.72
C GLY A 164 -9.37 2.97 2.56
N LYS A 165 -9.04 1.86 1.92
CA LYS A 165 -9.97 0.75 1.65
C LYS A 165 -9.96 -0.33 2.73
N GLN A 166 -8.98 -0.27 3.61
CA GLN A 166 -8.76 -1.17 4.74
C GLN A 166 -7.93 -0.46 5.81
N ILE A 167 -7.84 -1.06 6.98
CA ILE A 167 -6.98 -0.56 8.06
C ILE A 167 -5.79 -1.49 8.21
N LYS A 168 -4.58 -0.94 8.20
CA LYS A 168 -3.36 -1.62 8.63
C LYS A 168 -3.05 -1.22 10.05
N MET A 169 -2.97 -2.20 10.94
CA MET A 169 -2.57 -2.01 12.33
C MET A 169 -1.32 -2.82 12.63
N MET A 170 -0.34 -2.19 13.26
CA MET A 170 0.88 -2.84 13.74
C MET A 170 0.65 -3.25 15.19
N ALA A 171 0.24 -4.51 15.40
CA ALA A 171 -0.15 -5.00 16.70
C ALA A 171 1.00 -5.60 17.53
N GLY A 172 2.15 -5.83 16.90
CA GLY A 172 3.34 -6.39 17.54
C GLY A 172 4.60 -5.82 16.93
N GLY A 173 5.75 -6.23 17.45
CA GLY A 173 7.05 -5.86 16.92
C GLY A 173 7.35 -6.50 15.55
N GLY A 174 8.40 -6.04 14.89
CA GLY A 174 8.79 -6.55 13.59
C GLY A 174 10.25 -6.26 13.23
N VAL A 175 10.77 -7.02 12.27
CA VAL A 175 12.18 -6.93 11.84
C VAL A 175 12.51 -5.67 11.02
N ALA A 176 11.51 -4.95 10.57
CA ALA A 176 11.70 -3.76 9.74
C ALA A 176 12.01 -2.50 10.55
N SER A 177 11.71 -2.47 11.83
CA SER A 177 12.09 -1.42 12.77
C SER A 177 13.19 -1.89 13.71
N LEU A 178 14.08 -0.97 14.07
CA LEU A 178 15.27 -1.30 14.87
C LEU A 178 15.02 -1.24 16.39
N LYS A 179 13.86 -0.73 16.83
CA LYS A 179 13.64 -0.33 18.21
C LYS A 179 12.50 -1.05 18.91
N ASP A 180 11.69 -1.79 18.17
CA ASP A 180 10.60 -2.59 18.73
C ASP A 180 11.02 -4.06 18.81
N PRO A 181 11.13 -4.65 20.01
CA PRO A 181 11.39 -6.08 20.15
C PRO A 181 10.30 -6.91 19.47
N LEU A 182 10.68 -8.04 18.87
CA LEU A 182 9.73 -8.92 18.15
C LEU A 182 8.58 -9.37 19.05
N GLU A 183 8.83 -9.52 20.32
CA GLU A 183 7.87 -9.96 21.34
C GLU A 183 6.98 -8.83 21.86
N SER A 184 7.20 -7.59 21.41
CA SER A 184 6.40 -6.46 21.89
C SER A 184 4.95 -6.59 21.45
N VAL A 185 4.05 -6.24 22.37
CA VAL A 185 2.60 -6.19 22.12
C VAL A 185 2.18 -4.73 22.10
N GLY A 186 1.83 -4.24 20.92
CA GLY A 186 1.49 -2.83 20.73
C GLY A 186 0.14 -2.42 21.31
N TYR A 187 -0.82 -3.36 21.38
CA TYR A 187 -2.18 -3.10 21.84
C TYR A 187 -2.71 -4.24 22.68
N SER A 188 -3.45 -3.90 23.74
CA SER A 188 -4.20 -4.88 24.53
C SER A 188 -5.52 -5.27 23.84
N GLN A 189 -6.08 -6.40 24.27
CA GLN A 189 -7.46 -6.76 24.00
C GLN A 189 -8.37 -6.04 25.01
N ALA A 190 -8.63 -4.78 24.83
CA ALA A 190 -9.52 -4.00 25.69
C ALA A 190 -10.83 -3.68 25.00
#